data_32cf89525c0c481445f266fcb5a59569
#
_entry.id   32cf89525c0c481445f266fcb5a59569
#
_cell.length_a   1.000
_cell.length_b   1.000
_cell.length_c   1.000
_cell.angle_alpha   90.00
_cell.angle_beta   90.00
_cell.angle_gamma   90.00
#
_symmetry.space_group_name_H-M   'P 1'
#
loop_
_entity.id
_entity.type
_entity.pdbx_description
1 polymer ?
#
loop_
_entity_poly.entity_id
_entity_poly.type
_entity_poly.pdbx_seq_one_letter_code
_entity_poly.pdbx_strand_id
1 'polypeptide(L)'
;MKKLILFIFIFTISNTIFAGGPWPQPKGKGYFKLSEWWVVFDQHFTDAGKIDPNVTTGIFNTTLYAEYGFTDRLTGILNAPFFSRNYMNNLVSNTTKDVLVEGEAINSIGDFDLGLKFGLTQPGARIPISASLILGLPTGKDTGGTLKNLQTGDGEFNQILQVDAGLGFNVGKLPAYASGYVGINNRSNGFSEEFRFGVEAGVNLLDKKLWLIGRLNAVESFKNGDTAETTTSTSIFANNTEFTGIAVEAAYYITKKWGVSASVAGAFRGEIIAAAPSYSVGVFYDLK
;
A
#
# COMPACT_ATOMS: atom_id res chain seq x y z
N MET A 1 -49.08 2.24 35.01
CA MET A 1 -48.77 1.52 33.78
C MET A 1 -47.84 2.37 32.93
N LYS A 2 -46.52 2.12 32.96
CA LYS A 2 -45.51 2.84 32.16
C LYS A 2 -45.44 2.18 30.77
N LYS A 3 -45.78 2.94 29.71
CA LYS A 3 -45.67 2.48 28.33
C LYS A 3 -44.19 2.53 27.92
N LEU A 4 -43.61 1.36 27.72
CA LEU A 4 -42.27 1.19 27.15
C LEU A 4 -42.35 1.44 25.64
N ILE A 5 -41.86 2.58 25.16
CA ILE A 5 -41.77 2.88 23.73
C ILE A 5 -40.48 2.19 23.23
N LEU A 6 -40.66 1.08 22.52
CA LEU A 6 -39.61 0.35 21.85
C LEU A 6 -39.25 1.11 20.59
N PHE A 7 -38.11 1.85 20.61
CA PHE A 7 -37.55 2.45 19.40
C PHE A 7 -36.91 1.33 18.57
N ILE A 8 -37.61 0.88 17.54
CA ILE A 8 -37.03 0.04 16.49
C ILE A 8 -36.16 0.92 15.60
N PHE A 9 -34.86 0.86 15.81
CA PHE A 9 -33.88 1.44 14.88
C PHE A 9 -33.86 0.57 13.62
N ILE A 10 -34.53 1.01 12.56
CA ILE A 10 -34.39 0.41 11.24
C ILE A 10 -33.01 0.84 10.73
N PHE A 11 -32.02 -0.06 10.86
CA PHE A 11 -30.72 0.06 10.20
C PHE A 11 -30.92 -0.16 8.71
N THR A 12 -31.02 0.92 7.94
CA THR A 12 -30.80 0.82 6.50
C THR A 12 -29.31 0.50 6.29
N ILE A 13 -29.04 -0.76 5.94
CA ILE A 13 -27.71 -1.21 5.52
C ILE A 13 -27.41 -0.53 4.18
N SER A 14 -26.78 0.65 4.21
CA SER A 14 -26.20 1.22 3.03
C SER A 14 -24.94 0.40 2.71
N ASN A 15 -25.01 -0.42 1.65
CA ASN A 15 -23.86 -1.10 1.09
C ASN A 15 -22.87 -0.05 0.58
N THR A 16 -21.98 0.41 1.43
CA THR A 16 -20.82 1.21 1.04
C THR A 16 -19.75 0.24 0.57
N ILE A 17 -19.50 0.24 -0.74
CA ILE A 17 -18.43 -0.55 -1.34
C ILE A 17 -17.13 0.17 -1.01
N PHE A 18 -16.29 -0.46 -0.16
CA PHE A 18 -14.95 0.00 0.15
C PHE A 18 -13.96 -0.75 -0.74
N ALA A 19 -13.09 -0.04 -1.42
CA ALA A 19 -11.96 -0.64 -2.11
C ALA A 19 -10.89 -1.00 -1.06
N GLY A 20 -10.47 -2.27 -1.05
CA GLY A 20 -9.52 -2.79 -0.06
C GLY A 20 -10.18 -3.28 1.24
N GLY A 21 -9.35 -3.72 2.19
CA GLY A 21 -9.79 -4.23 3.48
C GLY A 21 -10.59 -5.53 3.41
N PRO A 22 -11.42 -5.82 4.45
CA PRO A 22 -12.09 -7.11 4.62
C PRO A 22 -13.34 -7.32 3.75
N TRP A 23 -13.71 -6.36 2.91
CA TRP A 23 -14.92 -6.42 2.08
C TRP A 23 -14.61 -6.96 0.68
N PRO A 24 -15.00 -8.23 0.34
CA PRO A 24 -14.95 -8.69 -1.04
C PRO A 24 -15.84 -7.83 -1.94
N GLN A 25 -15.43 -7.61 -3.17
CA GLN A 25 -16.28 -6.97 -4.17
C GLN A 25 -17.45 -7.89 -4.52
N PRO A 26 -18.69 -7.41 -4.56
CA PRO A 26 -19.83 -8.22 -4.99
C PRO A 26 -19.64 -8.73 -6.42
N LYS A 27 -20.28 -9.84 -6.77
CA LYS A 27 -20.19 -10.43 -8.11
C LYS A 27 -20.45 -9.43 -9.22
N GLY A 28 -19.53 -9.31 -10.16
CA GLY A 28 -19.61 -8.40 -11.31
C GLY A 28 -19.38 -6.94 -10.96
N LYS A 29 -18.98 -6.61 -9.74
CA LYS A 29 -18.61 -5.28 -9.28
C LYS A 29 -17.09 -5.19 -9.14
N GLY A 30 -16.57 -3.96 -9.05
CA GLY A 30 -15.14 -3.79 -8.93
C GLY A 30 -14.72 -2.35 -8.69
N TYR A 31 -13.47 -2.19 -8.35
CA TYR A 31 -12.83 -0.90 -8.16
C TYR A 31 -11.53 -0.88 -8.97
N PHE A 32 -11.31 0.20 -9.71
CA PHE A 32 -10.15 0.38 -10.56
C PHE A 32 -9.55 1.75 -10.27
N LYS A 33 -8.23 1.83 -10.10
CA LYS A 33 -7.52 3.09 -9.82
C LYS A 33 -6.25 3.15 -10.67
N LEU A 34 -6.12 4.20 -11.44
CA LEU A 34 -4.87 4.59 -12.08
C LEU A 34 -4.25 5.69 -11.22
N SER A 35 -3.04 5.48 -10.76
CA SER A 35 -2.37 6.42 -9.86
C SER A 35 -0.90 6.59 -10.19
N GLU A 36 -0.41 7.77 -9.90
CA GLU A 36 1.01 8.08 -9.79
C GLU A 36 1.38 8.14 -8.31
N TRP A 37 2.43 7.43 -7.91
CA TRP A 37 3.02 7.46 -6.59
C TRP A 37 4.49 7.83 -6.72
N TRP A 38 5.00 8.68 -5.82
CA TRP A 38 6.40 9.04 -5.81
C TRP A 38 6.93 9.33 -4.41
N VAL A 39 8.25 9.13 -4.27
CA VAL A 39 9.06 9.58 -3.16
C VAL A 39 10.37 10.16 -3.71
N VAL A 40 10.79 11.29 -3.16
CA VAL A 40 12.13 11.86 -3.40
C VAL A 40 12.77 12.07 -2.04
N PHE A 41 13.93 11.51 -1.84
CA PHE A 41 14.60 11.51 -0.55
C PHE A 41 16.10 11.73 -0.69
N ASP A 42 16.68 12.39 0.30
CA ASP A 42 18.11 12.61 0.51
C ASP A 42 18.56 12.12 1.89
N GLN A 43 17.69 11.40 2.58
CA GLN A 43 17.91 10.76 3.87
C GLN A 43 17.27 9.38 3.89
N HIS A 44 17.86 8.49 4.68
CA HIS A 44 17.30 7.15 4.90
C HIS A 44 17.44 6.73 6.36
N PHE A 45 16.61 5.78 6.78
CA PHE A 45 16.85 5.06 8.01
C PHE A 45 17.89 3.98 7.79
N THR A 46 18.94 3.98 8.62
CA THR A 46 19.98 2.95 8.63
C THR A 46 19.44 1.63 9.16
N ASP A 47 20.23 0.58 9.15
CA ASP A 47 19.96 -0.72 9.79
C ASP A 47 19.77 -0.63 11.33
N ALA A 48 20.27 0.44 11.96
CA ALA A 48 20.07 0.75 13.36
C ALA A 48 18.92 1.73 13.62
N GLY A 49 18.09 2.01 12.62
CA GLY A 49 16.94 2.92 12.71
C GLY A 49 17.29 4.40 12.89
N LYS A 50 18.54 4.80 12.61
CA LYS A 50 18.96 6.19 12.67
C LYS A 50 18.81 6.83 11.29
N ILE A 51 18.47 8.11 11.26
CA ILE A 51 18.43 8.86 10.00
C ILE A 51 19.83 9.30 9.63
N ASP A 52 20.22 9.01 8.39
CA ASP A 52 21.53 9.36 7.81
C ASP A 52 21.36 9.97 6.42
N PRO A 53 22.23 10.91 6.01
CA PRO A 53 22.20 11.47 4.68
C PRO A 53 22.43 10.44 3.59
N ASN A 54 21.79 10.65 2.45
CA ASN A 54 21.96 9.84 1.25
C ASN A 54 22.09 10.75 0.02
N VAL A 55 22.53 10.19 -1.10
CA VAL A 55 22.38 10.87 -2.38
C VAL A 55 20.90 11.03 -2.70
N THR A 56 20.52 12.20 -3.21
CA THR A 56 19.12 12.43 -3.59
C THR A 56 18.67 11.39 -4.61
N THR A 57 17.68 10.61 -4.22
CA THR A 57 17.10 9.52 -5.01
C THR A 57 15.61 9.76 -5.16
N GLY A 58 15.04 9.42 -6.31
CA GLY A 58 13.61 9.50 -6.53
C GLY A 58 13.05 8.25 -7.18
N ILE A 59 11.92 7.80 -6.68
CA ILE A 59 11.16 6.66 -7.22
C ILE A 59 9.77 7.15 -7.62
N PHE A 60 9.33 6.79 -8.82
CA PHE A 60 8.03 7.12 -9.40
C PHE A 60 7.40 5.85 -9.95
N ASN A 61 6.13 5.62 -9.61
CA ASN A 61 5.38 4.45 -10.08
C ASN A 61 4.02 4.89 -10.61
N THR A 62 3.78 4.66 -11.91
CA THR A 62 2.43 4.72 -12.48
C THR A 62 1.81 3.35 -12.37
N THR A 63 0.76 3.23 -11.56
CA THR A 63 0.19 1.94 -11.16
C THR A 63 -1.27 1.83 -11.54
N LEU A 64 -1.65 0.69 -12.11
CA LEU A 64 -3.03 0.25 -12.21
C LEU A 64 -3.33 -0.69 -11.03
N TYR A 65 -4.22 -0.26 -10.15
CA TYR A 65 -4.81 -1.12 -9.12
C TYR A 65 -6.21 -1.53 -9.53
N ALA A 66 -6.57 -2.79 -9.33
CA ALA A 66 -7.91 -3.29 -9.63
C ALA A 66 -8.36 -4.34 -8.60
N GLU A 67 -9.63 -4.28 -8.26
CA GLU A 67 -10.37 -5.35 -7.58
C GLU A 67 -11.62 -5.70 -8.39
N TYR A 68 -11.90 -7.01 -8.56
CA TYR A 68 -13.08 -7.48 -9.27
C TYR A 68 -13.70 -8.69 -8.59
N GLY A 69 -15.00 -8.61 -8.31
CA GLY A 69 -15.77 -9.70 -7.69
C GLY A 69 -16.16 -10.78 -8.69
N PHE A 70 -15.55 -11.94 -8.60
CA PHE A 70 -15.96 -13.14 -9.36
C PHE A 70 -17.23 -13.77 -8.78
N THR A 71 -17.32 -13.73 -7.45
CA THR A 71 -18.52 -14.11 -6.69
C THR A 71 -18.73 -13.09 -5.57
N ASP A 72 -19.81 -13.18 -4.79
CA ASP A 72 -20.03 -12.29 -3.64
C ASP A 72 -19.05 -12.53 -2.48
N ARG A 73 -18.15 -13.52 -2.60
CA ARG A 73 -17.14 -13.86 -1.60
C ARG A 73 -15.73 -13.97 -2.18
N LEU A 74 -15.57 -14.03 -3.49
CA LEU A 74 -14.25 -14.15 -4.14
C LEU A 74 -13.97 -12.94 -5.01
N THR A 75 -12.89 -12.23 -4.69
CA THR A 75 -12.40 -11.04 -5.38
C THR A 75 -10.99 -11.29 -5.92
N GLY A 76 -10.77 -10.98 -7.19
CA GLY A 76 -9.42 -10.87 -7.75
C GLY A 76 -8.84 -9.50 -7.45
N ILE A 77 -7.54 -9.45 -7.21
CA ILE A 77 -6.76 -8.23 -6.95
C ILE A 77 -5.62 -8.17 -7.96
N LEU A 78 -5.39 -7.00 -8.50
CA LEU A 78 -4.24 -6.68 -9.34
C LEU A 78 -3.62 -5.37 -8.84
N ASN A 79 -2.30 -5.36 -8.64
CA ASN A 79 -1.52 -4.15 -8.48
C ASN A 79 -0.37 -4.20 -9.49
N ALA A 80 -0.41 -3.34 -10.49
CA ALA A 80 0.48 -3.39 -11.64
C ALA A 80 1.15 -2.02 -11.85
N PRO A 81 2.34 -1.78 -11.29
CA PRO A 81 3.16 -0.62 -11.61
C PRO A 81 3.77 -0.78 -13.00
N PHE A 82 2.97 -0.50 -14.04
CA PHE A 82 3.34 -0.71 -15.44
C PHE A 82 4.36 0.30 -15.99
N PHE A 83 4.63 1.37 -15.24
CA PHE A 83 5.76 2.26 -15.46
C PHE A 83 6.37 2.60 -14.11
N SER A 84 7.67 2.34 -13.97
CA SER A 84 8.47 2.66 -12.80
C SER A 84 9.76 3.36 -13.25
N ARG A 85 10.09 4.45 -12.57
CA ARG A 85 11.31 5.22 -12.74
C ARG A 85 12.03 5.32 -11.41
N ASN A 86 13.29 4.94 -11.40
CA ASN A 86 14.20 5.18 -10.28
C ASN A 86 15.40 6.00 -10.78
N TYR A 87 15.76 7.07 -10.07
CA TYR A 87 16.89 7.90 -10.41
C TYR A 87 17.66 8.29 -9.16
N MET A 88 18.94 8.60 -9.33
CA MET A 88 19.76 9.28 -8.34
C MET A 88 20.45 10.51 -8.97
N ASN A 89 20.67 11.54 -8.17
CA ASN A 89 21.47 12.70 -8.54
C ASN A 89 22.96 12.35 -8.51
N ASN A 90 23.81 13.31 -8.91
CA ASN A 90 25.26 13.16 -8.81
C ASN A 90 25.67 12.84 -7.37
N LEU A 91 26.45 11.79 -7.19
CA LEU A 91 27.16 11.54 -5.94
C LEU A 91 28.43 12.42 -5.92
N VAL A 92 28.46 13.35 -4.99
CA VAL A 92 29.52 14.36 -4.90
C VAL A 92 30.33 14.17 -3.62
N SER A 93 31.64 14.24 -3.72
CA SER A 93 32.55 14.23 -2.57
C SER A 93 32.26 15.41 -1.63
N ASN A 94 32.05 15.14 -0.36
CA ASN A 94 31.85 16.20 0.63
C ASN A 94 33.10 17.07 0.84
N THR A 95 34.26 16.51 0.60
CA THR A 95 35.57 17.19 0.83
C THR A 95 36.05 17.96 -0.40
N THR A 96 36.16 17.30 -1.57
CA THR A 96 36.72 17.90 -2.78
C THR A 96 35.69 18.57 -3.67
N LYS A 97 34.39 18.25 -3.47
CA LYS A 97 33.28 18.69 -4.33
C LYS A 97 33.30 18.10 -5.75
N ASP A 98 34.17 17.13 -5.99
CA ASP A 98 34.21 16.43 -7.27
C ASP A 98 33.01 15.49 -7.40
N VAL A 99 32.52 15.32 -8.63
CA VAL A 99 31.50 14.31 -8.96
C VAL A 99 32.18 12.94 -8.96
N LEU A 100 31.80 12.07 -8.03
CA LEU A 100 32.30 10.70 -7.91
C LEU A 100 31.54 9.75 -8.84
N VAL A 101 30.23 9.94 -8.95
CA VAL A 101 29.33 9.21 -9.86
C VAL A 101 28.32 10.21 -10.41
N GLU A 102 28.18 10.25 -11.71
CA GLU A 102 27.15 11.07 -12.34
C GLU A 102 25.74 10.52 -12.06
N GLY A 103 24.76 11.41 -12.00
CA GLY A 103 23.38 11.05 -11.81
C GLY A 103 22.85 10.20 -12.94
N GLU A 104 22.09 9.18 -12.58
CA GLU A 104 21.57 8.20 -13.50
C GLU A 104 20.08 7.94 -13.25
N ALA A 105 19.40 7.35 -14.23
CA ALA A 105 18.02 6.90 -14.09
C ALA A 105 17.78 5.63 -14.88
N ILE A 106 16.94 4.75 -14.32
CA ILE A 106 16.36 3.62 -15.04
C ILE A 106 14.84 3.78 -15.16
N ASN A 107 14.30 3.24 -16.22
CA ASN A 107 12.87 3.12 -16.42
C ASN A 107 12.54 1.66 -16.77
N SER A 108 11.48 1.13 -16.19
CA SER A 108 10.99 -0.22 -16.46
C SER A 108 9.54 -0.34 -16.02
N ILE A 109 8.99 -1.54 -16.02
CA ILE A 109 7.84 -1.89 -15.19
C ILE A 109 8.33 -2.16 -13.76
N GLY A 110 7.43 -2.08 -12.76
CA GLY A 110 7.70 -2.54 -11.40
C GLY A 110 7.28 -4.00 -11.19
N ASP A 111 7.33 -4.48 -9.95
CA ASP A 111 6.83 -5.79 -9.59
C ASP A 111 5.30 -5.79 -9.51
N PHE A 112 4.69 -6.80 -10.12
CA PHE A 112 3.24 -6.94 -10.17
C PHE A 112 2.75 -7.84 -9.05
N ASP A 113 1.65 -7.43 -8.39
CA ASP A 113 0.96 -8.28 -7.44
C ASP A 113 -0.35 -8.80 -8.04
N LEU A 114 -0.55 -10.11 -7.92
CA LEU A 114 -1.78 -10.80 -8.24
C LEU A 114 -2.35 -11.44 -6.99
N GLY A 115 -3.60 -11.14 -6.65
CA GLY A 115 -4.20 -11.63 -5.43
C GLY A 115 -5.59 -12.22 -5.60
N LEU A 116 -5.94 -13.10 -4.68
CA LEU A 116 -7.29 -13.60 -4.47
C LEU A 116 -7.69 -13.35 -3.02
N LYS A 117 -8.79 -12.63 -2.82
CA LYS A 117 -9.42 -12.37 -1.52
C LYS A 117 -10.68 -13.20 -1.39
N PHE A 118 -10.81 -13.94 -0.31
CA PHE A 118 -11.98 -14.72 0.01
C PHE A 118 -12.64 -14.27 1.31
N GLY A 119 -13.92 -13.91 1.24
CA GLY A 119 -14.73 -13.57 2.43
C GLY A 119 -14.97 -14.80 3.30
N LEU A 120 -14.38 -14.84 4.48
CA LEU A 120 -14.58 -15.90 5.47
C LEU A 120 -15.96 -15.82 6.13
N THR A 121 -16.46 -14.61 6.33
CA THR A 121 -17.82 -14.35 6.78
C THR A 121 -18.78 -14.22 5.61
N GLN A 122 -20.08 -14.40 5.88
CA GLN A 122 -21.13 -14.20 4.88
C GLN A 122 -21.23 -12.71 4.48
N PRO A 123 -21.64 -12.39 3.23
CA PRO A 123 -21.93 -11.03 2.83
C PRO A 123 -22.93 -10.36 3.79
N GLY A 124 -22.65 -9.12 4.18
CA GLY A 124 -23.48 -8.37 5.14
C GLY A 124 -23.22 -8.68 6.62
N ALA A 125 -22.23 -9.51 6.96
CA ALA A 125 -21.80 -9.71 8.34
C ALA A 125 -21.44 -8.37 9.00
N ARG A 126 -21.78 -8.21 10.28
CA ARG A 126 -21.46 -6.99 11.06
C ARG A 126 -19.95 -6.74 11.13
N ILE A 127 -19.18 -7.81 11.27
CA ILE A 127 -17.72 -7.79 11.23
C ILE A 127 -17.31 -8.68 10.05
N PRO A 128 -17.12 -8.11 8.86
CA PRO A 128 -16.57 -8.85 7.73
C PRO A 128 -15.14 -9.27 8.04
N ILE A 129 -14.83 -10.51 7.70
CA ILE A 129 -13.48 -11.08 7.78
C ILE A 129 -13.17 -11.72 6.44
N SER A 130 -11.99 -11.45 5.90
CA SER A 130 -11.50 -12.07 4.67
C SER A 130 -10.07 -12.56 4.84
N ALA A 131 -9.70 -13.53 4.00
CA ALA A 131 -8.32 -13.95 3.82
C ALA A 131 -7.91 -13.69 2.38
N SER A 132 -6.68 -13.26 2.18
CA SER A 132 -6.11 -12.97 0.86
C SER A 132 -4.79 -13.72 0.70
N LEU A 133 -4.60 -14.30 -0.49
CA LEU A 133 -3.28 -14.74 -0.97
C LEU A 133 -2.87 -13.77 -2.07
N ILE A 134 -1.74 -13.11 -1.89
CA ILE A 134 -1.18 -12.16 -2.86
C ILE A 134 0.19 -12.68 -3.28
N LEU A 135 0.40 -12.78 -4.59
CA LEU A 135 1.64 -13.22 -5.21
C LEU A 135 2.32 -12.01 -5.86
N GLY A 136 3.46 -11.59 -5.32
CA GLY A 136 4.31 -10.56 -5.92
C GLY A 136 5.26 -11.18 -6.92
N LEU A 137 5.11 -10.79 -8.18
CA LEU A 137 5.87 -11.31 -9.31
C LEU A 137 7.06 -10.39 -9.57
N PRO A 138 8.30 -10.91 -9.67
CA PRO A 138 9.50 -10.13 -9.92
C PRO A 138 9.57 -9.70 -11.40
N THR A 139 8.71 -8.79 -11.80
CA THR A 139 8.63 -8.28 -13.17
C THR A 139 9.47 -7.03 -13.39
N GLY A 140 9.84 -6.35 -12.30
CA GLY A 140 10.72 -5.18 -12.30
C GLY A 140 12.18 -5.54 -12.56
N LYS A 141 13.03 -4.54 -12.48
CA LYS A 141 14.49 -4.70 -12.52
C LYS A 141 15.04 -4.64 -11.10
N ASP A 142 15.78 -5.63 -10.72
CA ASP A 142 16.46 -5.74 -9.42
C ASP A 142 17.80 -5.03 -9.38
N THR A 143 18.38 -4.67 -10.54
CA THR A 143 19.65 -3.95 -10.64
C THR A 143 19.65 -2.96 -11.80
N GLY A 144 20.38 -1.83 -11.64
CA GLY A 144 20.59 -0.84 -12.70
C GLY A 144 21.52 0.28 -12.26
N GLY A 145 21.97 1.04 -13.22
CA GLY A 145 22.95 2.11 -13.04
C GLY A 145 24.37 1.59 -12.83
N THR A 146 25.33 2.52 -12.76
CA THR A 146 26.76 2.22 -12.58
C THR A 146 27.03 1.56 -11.23
N LEU A 147 26.32 1.99 -10.19
CA LEU A 147 26.44 1.42 -8.83
C LEU A 147 25.56 0.19 -8.60
N LYS A 148 24.77 -0.23 -9.60
CA LYS A 148 23.82 -1.35 -9.51
C LYS A 148 22.77 -1.22 -8.38
N ASN A 149 22.49 0.01 -7.94
CA ASN A 149 21.58 0.32 -6.84
C ASN A 149 20.25 0.94 -7.29
N LEU A 150 20.05 1.14 -8.59
CA LEU A 150 18.78 1.59 -9.15
C LEU A 150 17.92 0.38 -9.48
N GLN A 151 16.75 0.30 -8.84
CA GLN A 151 15.85 -0.84 -8.94
C GLN A 151 14.42 -0.35 -9.25
N THR A 152 13.64 -1.17 -9.93
CA THR A 152 12.18 -0.98 -10.12
C THR A 152 11.39 -2.15 -9.56
N GLY A 153 12.08 -3.15 -9.03
CA GLY A 153 11.58 -4.32 -8.33
C GLY A 153 12.68 -4.93 -7.46
N ASP A 154 12.31 -5.85 -6.59
CA ASP A 154 13.23 -6.51 -5.66
C ASP A 154 13.85 -7.80 -6.22
N GLY A 155 13.35 -8.29 -7.36
CA GLY A 155 13.85 -9.49 -8.03
C GLY A 155 13.41 -10.78 -7.37
N GLU A 156 12.46 -10.75 -6.44
CA GLU A 156 12.02 -11.92 -5.71
C GLU A 156 10.52 -12.21 -5.84
N PHE A 157 10.16 -13.45 -5.59
CA PHE A 157 8.77 -13.89 -5.58
C PHE A 157 8.21 -13.79 -4.16
N ASN A 158 7.27 -12.88 -3.96
CA ASN A 158 6.58 -12.65 -2.70
C ASN A 158 5.30 -13.49 -2.60
N GLN A 159 5.04 -14.08 -1.44
CA GLN A 159 3.84 -14.88 -1.15
C GLN A 159 3.21 -14.37 0.14
N ILE A 160 2.25 -13.46 0.03
CA ILE A 160 1.64 -12.82 1.19
C ILE A 160 0.32 -13.51 1.51
N LEU A 161 0.24 -14.10 2.70
CA LEU A 161 -1.02 -14.55 3.28
C LEU A 161 -1.48 -13.52 4.30
N GLN A 162 -2.65 -12.93 4.07
CA GLN A 162 -3.20 -11.84 4.87
C GLN A 162 -4.62 -12.15 5.34
N VAL A 163 -4.94 -11.74 6.56
CA VAL A 163 -6.30 -11.77 7.11
C VAL A 163 -6.70 -10.35 7.48
N ASP A 164 -7.88 -9.94 7.01
CA ASP A 164 -8.46 -8.63 7.25
C ASP A 164 -9.75 -8.78 8.06
N ALA A 165 -9.99 -7.85 8.97
CA ALA A 165 -11.26 -7.70 9.68
C ALA A 165 -11.67 -6.23 9.70
N GLY A 166 -12.97 -5.94 9.69
CA GLY A 166 -13.43 -4.56 9.70
C GLY A 166 -14.85 -4.38 10.24
N LEU A 167 -15.24 -3.13 10.33
CA LEU A 167 -16.50 -2.70 10.90
C LEU A 167 -16.96 -1.41 10.20
N GLY A 168 -18.18 -1.40 9.68
CA GLY A 168 -18.86 -0.18 9.26
C GLY A 168 -19.73 0.39 10.39
N PHE A 169 -19.69 1.70 10.58
CA PHE A 169 -20.47 2.40 11.61
C PHE A 169 -20.79 3.85 11.16
N ASN A 170 -21.45 4.60 12.02
CA ASN A 170 -21.67 6.03 11.77
C ASN A 170 -21.07 6.85 12.92
N VAL A 171 -20.45 7.97 12.56
CA VAL A 171 -20.06 9.04 13.49
C VAL A 171 -21.08 10.17 13.37
N GLY A 172 -22.04 10.20 14.26
CA GLY A 172 -23.24 11.02 14.10
C GLY A 172 -24.04 10.59 12.86
N LYS A 173 -24.11 11.45 11.84
CA LYS A 173 -24.80 11.15 10.56
C LYS A 173 -23.82 10.73 9.45
N LEU A 174 -22.53 10.72 9.72
CA LEU A 174 -21.51 10.46 8.73
C LEU A 174 -21.18 8.96 8.70
N PRO A 175 -21.29 8.29 7.54
CA PRO A 175 -20.81 6.91 7.39
C PRO A 175 -19.30 6.85 7.65
N ALA A 176 -18.88 5.84 8.39
CA ALA A 176 -17.48 5.61 8.75
C ALA A 176 -17.18 4.11 8.76
N TYR A 177 -15.92 3.78 8.72
CA TYR A 177 -15.44 2.41 8.90
C TYR A 177 -14.11 2.39 9.65
N ALA A 178 -13.79 1.23 10.19
CA ALA A 178 -12.47 0.88 10.64
C ALA A 178 -12.17 -0.54 10.17
N SER A 179 -10.92 -0.81 9.84
CA SER A 179 -10.42 -2.13 9.49
C SER A 179 -8.99 -2.31 9.97
N GLY A 180 -8.58 -3.56 10.08
CA GLY A 180 -7.20 -3.90 10.35
C GLY A 180 -6.85 -5.21 9.66
N TYR A 181 -5.56 -5.43 9.45
CA TYR A 181 -5.04 -6.64 8.87
C TYR A 181 -3.78 -7.11 9.58
N VAL A 182 -3.52 -8.39 9.43
CA VAL A 182 -2.24 -9.04 9.75
C VAL A 182 -1.88 -9.97 8.60
N GLY A 183 -0.60 -10.10 8.30
CA GLY A 183 -0.13 -10.95 7.21
C GLY A 183 1.31 -11.39 7.42
N ILE A 184 1.65 -12.47 6.74
CA ILE A 184 3.02 -12.99 6.63
C ILE A 184 3.38 -12.97 5.16
N ASN A 185 4.56 -12.49 4.84
CA ASN A 185 5.15 -12.52 3.52
C ASN A 185 6.31 -13.52 3.52
N ASN A 186 6.12 -14.64 2.84
CA ASN A 186 7.19 -15.58 2.54
C ASN A 186 7.91 -15.10 1.28
N ARG A 187 9.21 -14.85 1.39
CA ARG A 187 10.03 -14.23 0.35
C ARG A 187 11.04 -15.25 -0.19
N SER A 188 11.36 -15.14 -1.47
CA SER A 188 12.32 -16.02 -2.15
C SER A 188 13.75 -15.46 -2.11
N ASN A 189 14.69 -16.11 -2.81
CA ASN A 189 16.06 -15.64 -3.10
C ASN A 189 16.87 -15.20 -1.86
N GLY A 190 16.65 -15.83 -0.72
CA GLY A 190 17.39 -15.52 0.51
C GLY A 190 16.95 -14.26 1.24
N PHE A 191 15.90 -13.58 0.80
CA PHE A 191 15.31 -12.48 1.54
C PHE A 191 14.63 -12.98 2.81
N SER A 192 14.67 -12.15 3.84
CA SER A 192 13.97 -12.43 5.10
C SER A 192 12.46 -12.38 4.91
N GLU A 193 11.77 -13.31 5.55
CA GLU A 193 10.32 -13.25 5.69
C GLU A 193 9.90 -12.03 6.51
N GLU A 194 8.65 -11.59 6.32
CA GLU A 194 8.14 -10.39 6.96
C GLU A 194 6.80 -10.64 7.64
N PHE A 195 6.59 -10.00 8.79
CA PHE A 195 5.28 -9.80 9.38
C PHE A 195 4.77 -8.43 9.02
N ARG A 196 3.53 -8.37 8.51
CA ARG A 196 2.88 -7.15 8.06
C ARG A 196 1.59 -6.94 8.83
N PHE A 197 1.33 -5.74 9.30
CA PHE A 197 0.09 -5.42 9.96
C PHE A 197 -0.27 -3.94 9.78
N GLY A 198 -1.54 -3.64 9.94
CA GLY A 198 -1.99 -2.26 9.85
C GLY A 198 -3.43 -2.08 10.27
N VAL A 199 -3.79 -0.82 10.43
CA VAL A 199 -5.15 -0.39 10.69
C VAL A 199 -5.50 0.78 9.79
N GLU A 200 -6.76 0.85 9.41
CA GLU A 200 -7.30 1.90 8.58
C GLU A 200 -8.63 2.37 9.16
N ALA A 201 -8.89 3.67 9.12
CA ALA A 201 -10.19 4.24 9.42
C ALA A 201 -10.54 5.31 8.40
N GLY A 202 -11.80 5.33 7.99
CA GLY A 202 -12.31 6.32 7.05
C GLY A 202 -13.64 6.89 7.48
N VAL A 203 -13.86 8.16 7.13
CA VAL A 203 -15.13 8.86 7.32
C VAL A 203 -15.56 9.49 6.00
N ASN A 204 -16.85 9.36 5.70
CA ASN A 204 -17.44 9.91 4.49
C ASN A 204 -18.13 11.24 4.78
N LEU A 205 -17.73 12.27 4.05
CA LEU A 205 -18.16 13.65 4.18
C LEU A 205 -18.87 14.13 2.90
N LEU A 206 -19.36 15.36 2.92
CA LEU A 206 -19.94 16.06 1.76
C LEU A 206 -21.00 15.22 1.03
N ASP A 207 -22.01 14.75 1.77
CA ASP A 207 -23.11 13.94 1.23
C ASP A 207 -22.62 12.68 0.46
N LYS A 208 -21.68 12.00 1.06
CA LYS A 208 -21.05 10.78 0.56
C LYS A 208 -20.14 10.96 -0.66
N LYS A 209 -19.64 12.17 -0.90
CA LYS A 209 -18.73 12.43 -2.01
C LYS A 209 -17.25 12.38 -1.62
N LEU A 210 -16.91 12.62 -0.36
CA LEU A 210 -15.51 12.70 0.07
C LEU A 210 -15.24 11.68 1.18
N TRP A 211 -14.33 10.75 0.93
CA TRP A 211 -13.72 9.94 1.97
C TRP A 211 -12.43 10.58 2.45
N LEU A 212 -12.31 10.77 3.76
CA LEU A 212 -11.02 11.00 4.42
C LEU A 212 -10.63 9.70 5.13
N ILE A 213 -9.43 9.22 4.82
CA ILE A 213 -8.95 7.92 5.25
C ILE A 213 -7.58 8.11 5.91
N GLY A 214 -7.43 7.58 7.12
CA GLY A 214 -6.17 7.49 7.84
C GLY A 214 -5.71 6.04 7.92
N ARG A 215 -4.41 5.80 7.74
CA ARG A 215 -3.79 4.47 7.83
C ARG A 215 -2.58 4.50 8.74
N LEU A 216 -2.37 3.42 9.45
CA LEU A 216 -1.11 3.07 10.08
C LEU A 216 -0.73 1.69 9.56
N ASN A 217 0.46 1.57 8.98
CA ASN A 217 0.98 0.32 8.44
C ASN A 217 2.36 0.05 9.01
N ALA A 218 2.66 -1.23 9.22
CA ALA A 218 3.97 -1.67 9.68
C ALA A 218 4.41 -2.93 8.96
N VAL A 219 5.71 -3.01 8.74
CA VAL A 219 6.43 -4.19 8.26
C VAL A 219 7.57 -4.44 9.23
N GLU A 220 7.69 -5.68 9.71
CA GLU A 220 8.74 -6.15 10.59
C GLU A 220 9.41 -7.38 9.93
N SER A 221 10.71 -7.32 9.74
CA SER A 221 11.50 -8.44 9.20
C SER A 221 11.77 -9.48 10.28
N PHE A 222 11.70 -10.76 9.93
CA PHE A 222 12.15 -11.84 10.84
C PHE A 222 13.67 -11.96 10.89
N LYS A 223 14.41 -11.26 10.03
CA LYS A 223 15.88 -11.28 9.91
C LYS A 223 16.43 -12.72 9.81
N ASN A 224 15.69 -13.58 9.13
CA ASN A 224 15.98 -15.00 8.95
C ASN A 224 16.41 -15.36 7.52
N GLY A 225 16.64 -14.37 6.68
CA GLY A 225 17.15 -14.54 5.32
C GLY A 225 18.64 -14.82 5.27
N ASP A 226 19.16 -14.94 4.06
CA ASP A 226 20.59 -15.14 3.85
C ASP A 226 21.36 -13.84 4.09
N THR A 227 22.40 -13.89 4.91
CA THR A 227 23.24 -12.72 5.23
C THR A 227 24.07 -12.24 4.04
N ALA A 228 24.21 -13.05 3.00
CA ALA A 228 24.92 -12.67 1.76
C ALA A 228 24.09 -11.76 0.85
N GLU A 229 22.76 -11.74 1.00
CA GLU A 229 21.84 -10.87 0.24
C GLU A 229 21.77 -9.46 0.84
N THR A 230 22.92 -8.81 0.94
CA THR A 230 22.98 -7.38 1.22
C THR A 230 22.67 -6.63 -0.07
N THR A 231 21.45 -6.17 -0.23
CA THR A 231 21.16 -5.21 -1.31
C THR A 231 21.94 -3.92 -1.05
N THR A 232 22.64 -3.43 -2.06
CA THR A 232 23.33 -2.14 -2.00
C THR A 232 22.34 -0.96 -1.98
N SER A 233 21.05 -1.25 -2.07
CA SER A 233 19.96 -0.28 -2.11
C SER A 233 19.42 0.01 -0.72
N THR A 234 19.27 1.29 -0.42
CA THR A 234 18.52 1.79 0.75
C THR A 234 17.11 2.21 0.35
N SER A 235 16.47 1.41 -0.48
CA SER A 235 15.15 1.68 -1.04
C SER A 235 14.13 0.67 -0.52
N ILE A 236 12.89 0.89 -0.90
CA ILE A 236 11.77 -0.03 -0.62
C ILE A 236 11.97 -1.47 -1.16
N PHE A 237 13.02 -1.71 -1.94
CA PHE A 237 13.37 -3.00 -2.54
C PHE A 237 14.46 -3.75 -1.75
N ALA A 238 14.92 -3.20 -0.63
CA ALA A 238 15.99 -3.80 0.16
C ALA A 238 15.50 -4.99 0.99
N ASN A 239 16.43 -5.91 1.30
CA ASN A 239 16.18 -6.94 2.30
C ASN A 239 16.18 -6.34 3.72
N ASN A 240 15.49 -6.96 4.65
CA ASN A 240 15.38 -6.55 6.06
C ASN A 240 14.82 -5.13 6.26
N THR A 241 14.01 -4.64 5.32
CA THR A 241 13.32 -3.37 5.46
C THR A 241 12.26 -3.46 6.54
N GLU A 242 12.33 -2.57 7.53
CA GLU A 242 11.31 -2.42 8.57
C GLU A 242 10.77 -1.00 8.57
N PHE A 243 9.48 -0.84 8.84
CA PHE A 243 8.93 0.49 9.07
C PHE A 243 7.60 0.45 9.83
N THR A 244 7.31 1.55 10.50
CA THR A 244 5.97 1.93 10.92
C THR A 244 5.68 3.32 10.38
N GLY A 245 4.62 3.42 9.60
CA GLY A 245 4.26 4.65 8.90
C GLY A 245 2.78 4.98 9.00
N ILE A 246 2.50 6.24 8.76
CA ILE A 246 1.13 6.76 8.66
C ILE A 246 0.87 7.25 7.25
N ALA A 247 -0.40 7.19 6.84
CA ALA A 247 -0.87 7.77 5.59
C ALA A 247 -2.21 8.47 5.80
N VAL A 248 -2.44 9.51 5.04
CA VAL A 248 -3.73 10.18 4.93
C VAL A 248 -4.10 10.26 3.46
N GLU A 249 -5.32 9.86 3.13
CA GLU A 249 -5.87 9.91 1.77
C GLU A 249 -7.19 10.66 1.76
N ALA A 250 -7.38 11.52 0.75
CA ALA A 250 -8.66 12.10 0.39
C ALA A 250 -9.11 11.50 -0.95
N ALA A 251 -10.30 10.90 -0.99
CA ALA A 251 -10.89 10.33 -2.21
C ALA A 251 -12.25 10.98 -2.49
N TYR A 252 -12.33 11.73 -3.59
CA TYR A 252 -13.49 12.53 -3.95
C TYR A 252 -14.21 11.97 -5.17
N TYR A 253 -15.50 11.66 -5.03
CA TYR A 253 -16.38 11.23 -6.13
C TYR A 253 -16.88 12.43 -6.94
N ILE A 254 -16.38 12.58 -8.16
CA ILE A 254 -16.87 13.57 -9.13
C ILE A 254 -18.25 13.18 -9.64
N THR A 255 -18.43 11.90 -9.89
CA THR A 255 -19.73 11.28 -10.27
C THR A 255 -20.04 10.13 -9.30
N LYS A 256 -21.14 9.39 -9.55
CA LYS A 256 -21.45 8.18 -8.76
C LYS A 256 -20.44 7.06 -8.95
N LYS A 257 -19.62 7.09 -10.01
CA LYS A 257 -18.67 6.02 -10.38
C LYS A 257 -17.23 6.49 -10.48
N TRP A 258 -17.00 7.73 -10.92
CA TRP A 258 -15.66 8.29 -11.12
C TRP A 258 -15.27 9.21 -9.99
N GLY A 259 -14.03 9.12 -9.59
CA GLY A 259 -13.46 10.02 -8.61
C GLY A 259 -11.96 10.20 -8.77
N VAL A 260 -11.42 11.08 -7.93
CA VAL A 260 -9.99 11.38 -7.82
C VAL A 260 -9.53 11.17 -6.39
N SER A 261 -8.28 10.84 -6.21
CA SER A 261 -7.69 10.73 -4.87
C SER A 261 -6.32 11.38 -4.81
N ALA A 262 -5.97 11.82 -3.60
CA ALA A 262 -4.63 12.27 -3.28
C ALA A 262 -4.26 11.76 -1.89
N SER A 263 -3.00 11.35 -1.71
CA SER A 263 -2.51 10.88 -0.42
C SER A 263 -1.09 11.34 -0.14
N VAL A 264 -0.78 11.40 1.14
CA VAL A 264 0.57 11.56 1.68
C VAL A 264 0.81 10.46 2.71
N ALA A 265 2.02 9.90 2.69
CA ALA A 265 2.44 8.89 3.65
C ALA A 265 3.88 9.12 4.07
N GLY A 266 4.26 8.61 5.25
CA GLY A 266 5.64 8.67 5.70
C GLY A 266 5.88 7.72 6.88
N ALA A 267 7.09 7.17 6.96
CA ALA A 267 7.53 6.38 8.09
C ALA A 267 8.05 7.30 9.20
N PHE A 268 7.62 7.05 10.43
CA PHE A 268 8.18 7.70 11.61
C PHE A 268 9.15 6.79 12.39
N ARG A 269 9.18 5.51 12.05
CA ARG A 269 10.17 4.50 12.44
C ARG A 269 10.51 3.69 11.20
N GLY A 270 11.79 3.35 11.01
CA GLY A 270 12.21 2.50 9.90
C GLY A 270 13.62 1.98 10.07
N GLU A 271 13.93 0.89 9.34
CA GLU A 271 15.27 0.35 9.09
C GLU A 271 15.38 0.12 7.59
N ILE A 272 16.50 0.53 7.00
CA ILE A 272 16.84 0.32 5.58
C ILE A 272 15.74 0.84 4.64
N ILE A 273 15.16 1.99 4.92
CA ILE A 273 14.11 2.61 4.12
C ILE A 273 14.30 4.12 3.98
N ALA A 274 13.75 4.71 2.93
CA ALA A 274 13.76 6.17 2.73
C ALA A 274 13.11 6.92 3.90
N ALA A 275 13.77 7.98 4.37
CA ALA A 275 13.28 8.85 5.44
C ALA A 275 12.68 10.14 4.85
N ALA A 276 11.65 10.01 4.04
CA ALA A 276 10.96 11.12 3.39
C ALA A 276 9.48 10.81 3.19
N PRO A 277 8.61 11.82 3.09
CA PRO A 277 7.22 11.60 2.73
C PRO A 277 7.09 11.15 1.27
N SER A 278 6.16 10.23 1.03
CA SER A 278 5.70 9.86 -0.29
C SER A 278 4.34 10.47 -0.57
N TYR A 279 4.03 10.66 -1.84
CA TYR A 279 2.80 11.25 -2.32
C TYR A 279 2.16 10.36 -3.37
N SER A 280 0.84 10.42 -3.48
CA SER A 280 0.13 9.78 -4.60
C SER A 280 -1.05 10.63 -5.03
N VAL A 281 -1.32 10.60 -6.33
CA VAL A 281 -2.55 11.11 -6.93
C VAL A 281 -3.12 10.06 -7.86
N GLY A 282 -4.44 10.02 -8.01
CA GLY A 282 -5.05 9.02 -8.88
C GLY A 282 -6.46 9.35 -9.31
N VAL A 283 -6.88 8.67 -10.36
CA VAL A 283 -8.26 8.63 -10.84
C VAL A 283 -8.79 7.23 -10.58
N PHE A 284 -9.99 7.12 -10.05
CA PHE A 284 -10.60 5.83 -9.80
C PHE A 284 -11.99 5.69 -10.44
N TYR A 285 -12.33 4.46 -10.73
CA TYR A 285 -13.62 4.03 -11.24
C TYR A 285 -14.20 2.93 -10.36
N ASP A 286 -15.41 3.17 -9.85
CA ASP A 286 -16.16 2.26 -9.00
C ASP A 286 -17.30 1.64 -9.84
N LEU A 287 -17.12 0.37 -10.22
CA LEU A 287 -18.09 -0.43 -10.97
C LEU A 287 -19.15 -0.98 -10.02
N LYS A 288 -20.20 -0.18 -9.80
CA LYS A 288 -21.35 -0.51 -8.94
C LYS A 288 -22.41 -1.34 -9.64
#